data_665876846ccafc0c426d364aeffeee30
#
_entry.id   665876846ccafc0c426d364aeffeee30
#
_cell.length_a   1.000
_cell.length_b   1.000
_cell.length_c   1.000
_cell.angle_alpha   90.00
_cell.angle_beta   90.00
_cell.angle_gamma   90.00
#
_symmetry.space_group_name_H-M   'P 1'
#
loop_
_entity.id
_entity.type
_entity.pdbx_description
1 polymer ?
#
loop_
_entity_poly.entity_id
_entity_poly.type
_entity_poly.pdbx_seq_one_letter_code
_entity_poly.pdbx_strand_id
1 'polypeptide(L)'
;MSEIVEARPASTVVLLRDTPTGLETLLLKRNKALLFAGGAWVFPGGALDAQDLAAARGDVHLASRIAAAREAREESGLSPQL
;
A
#
# COMPACT_ATOMS: atom_id res chain seq x y z
N MET A 1 -30.14 1.85 13.97
CA MET A 1 -29.82 1.19 12.69
C MET A 1 -28.39 1.52 12.33
N SER A 2 -27.60 0.52 12.07
CA SER A 2 -26.22 0.73 11.69
C SER A 2 -26.11 1.18 10.23
N GLU A 3 -25.23 2.11 9.96
CA GLU A 3 -24.91 2.49 8.60
C GLU A 3 -24.05 1.41 7.96
N ILE A 4 -24.35 1.09 6.71
CA ILE A 4 -23.51 0.24 5.92
C ILE A 4 -22.50 1.13 5.21
N VAL A 5 -21.22 0.97 5.57
CA VAL A 5 -20.12 1.67 4.91
C VAL A 5 -19.57 0.76 3.84
N GLU A 6 -19.58 1.23 2.60
CA GLU A 6 -19.03 0.48 1.49
C GLU A 6 -17.50 0.36 1.63
N ALA A 7 -16.99 -0.86 1.54
CA ALA A 7 -15.56 -1.10 1.59
C ALA A 7 -14.90 -0.55 0.32
N ARG A 8 -13.83 0.22 0.49
CA ARG A 8 -13.05 0.74 -0.63
C ARG A 8 -11.89 -0.21 -0.93
N PRO A 9 -11.63 -0.51 -2.20
CA PRO A 9 -10.45 -1.29 -2.55
C PRO A 9 -9.17 -0.61 -2.06
N ALA A 10 -8.29 -1.41 -1.51
CA ALA A 10 -6.99 -0.96 -1.06
C ALA A 10 -5.98 -2.07 -1.32
N SER A 11 -4.70 -1.70 -1.35
CA SER A 11 -3.65 -2.68 -1.53
C SER A 11 -2.51 -2.46 -0.54
N THR A 12 -1.89 -3.55 -0.16
CA THR A 12 -0.69 -3.57 0.67
C THR A 12 0.38 -4.34 -0.10
N VAL A 13 1.62 -3.87 -0.02
CA VAL A 13 2.73 -4.53 -0.70
C VAL A 13 3.77 -4.97 0.32
N VAL A 14 4.23 -6.20 0.18
CA VAL A 14 5.35 -6.74 0.96
C VAL A 14 6.58 -6.65 0.08
N LEU A 15 7.43 -5.65 0.32
CA LEU A 15 8.68 -5.47 -0.42
C LEU A 15 9.76 -6.30 0.22
N LEU A 16 10.39 -7.16 -0.58
CA LEU A 16 11.43 -8.06 -0.11
C LEU A 16 12.74 -7.75 -0.81
N ARG A 17 13.84 -7.91 -0.08
CA ARG A 17 15.18 -7.89 -0.67
C ARG A 17 16.06 -8.93 -0.01
N ASP A 18 16.96 -9.51 -0.79
CA ASP A 18 18.00 -10.39 -0.27
C ASP A 18 19.18 -9.56 0.24
N THR A 19 19.73 -9.99 1.38
CA THR A 19 20.95 -9.42 1.93
C THR A 19 21.90 -10.56 2.29
N PRO A 20 23.21 -10.26 2.52
CA PRO A 20 24.15 -11.29 2.94
C PRO A 20 23.76 -12.02 4.23
N THR A 21 22.91 -11.41 5.06
CA THR A 21 22.48 -11.99 6.33
C THR A 21 21.05 -12.53 6.30
N GLY A 22 20.39 -12.49 5.14
CA GLY A 22 19.06 -13.05 4.97
C GLY A 22 18.09 -12.13 4.26
N LEU A 23 16.83 -12.53 4.26
CA LEU A 23 15.75 -11.81 3.61
C LEU A 23 15.26 -10.69 4.52
N GLU A 24 15.03 -9.51 3.94
CA GLU A 24 14.49 -8.35 4.65
C GLU A 24 13.20 -7.87 3.99
N THR A 25 12.33 -7.27 4.79
CA THR A 25 11.12 -6.61 4.30
C THR A 25 11.06 -5.18 4.83
N LEU A 26 10.40 -4.31 4.07
CA LEU A 26 10.21 -2.91 4.46
C LEU A 26 8.97 -2.76 5.31
N LEU A 27 9.12 -2.14 6.48
CA LEU A 27 8.02 -1.71 7.31
C LEU A 27 8.11 -0.20 7.52
N LEU A 28 6.98 0.46 7.57
CA LEU A 28 6.86 1.88 7.82
C LEU A 28 6.18 2.10 9.16
N LYS A 29 6.66 3.07 9.91
CA LYS A 29 6.05 3.42 11.19
C LYS A 29 5.00 4.50 10.96
N ARG A 30 3.76 4.23 11.34
CA ARG A 30 2.68 5.20 11.19
C ARG A 30 2.88 6.37 12.13
N ASN A 31 2.46 7.57 11.68
CA ASN A 31 2.50 8.77 12.49
C ASN A 31 1.62 8.59 13.75
N LYS A 32 2.18 8.89 14.92
CA LYS A 32 1.46 8.78 16.20
C LYS A 32 0.24 9.70 16.27
N ALA A 33 0.19 10.75 15.45
CA ALA A 33 -0.95 11.68 15.42
C ALA A 33 -2.18 11.08 14.72
N LEU A 34 -2.03 9.95 14.01
CA LEU A 34 -3.16 9.30 13.36
C LEU A 34 -4.10 8.68 14.40
N LEU A 35 -5.41 8.79 14.15
CA LEU A 35 -6.43 8.25 15.04
C LEU A 35 -6.44 6.74 15.07
N PHE A 36 -6.02 6.09 13.99
CA PHE A 36 -6.01 4.63 13.87
C PHE A 36 -4.58 4.12 13.71
N ALA A 37 -4.21 3.17 14.57
CA ALA A 37 -2.92 2.50 14.53
C ALA A 37 -1.71 3.46 14.54
N GLY A 38 -1.84 4.65 15.16
CA GLY A 38 -0.73 5.58 15.30
C GLY A 38 0.43 4.96 16.06
N GLY A 39 1.63 5.03 15.50
CA GLY A 39 2.83 4.42 16.07
C GLY A 39 3.05 2.96 15.69
N ALA A 40 2.09 2.31 15.04
CA ALA A 40 2.24 0.92 14.58
C ALA A 40 3.17 0.84 13.36
N TRP A 41 3.87 -0.29 13.24
CA TRP A 41 4.64 -0.60 12.04
C TRP A 41 3.73 -1.30 11.04
N VAL A 42 3.76 -0.87 9.78
CA VAL A 42 2.88 -1.37 8.73
C VAL A 42 3.66 -1.58 7.44
N PHE A 43 3.15 -2.47 6.59
CA PHE A 43 3.63 -2.56 5.21
C PHE A 43 3.17 -1.34 4.42
N PRO A 44 3.92 -0.92 3.37
CA PRO A 44 3.46 0.11 2.46
C PRO A 44 2.14 -0.26 1.81
N GLY A 45 1.29 0.72 1.57
CA GLY A 45 0.02 0.48 0.92
C GLY A 45 -0.93 1.64 1.09
N GLY A 46 -2.10 1.51 0.51
CA GLY A 46 -3.15 2.50 0.59
C GLY A 46 -4.33 2.18 -0.31
N ALA A 47 -5.30 3.06 -0.33
CA ALA A 47 -6.48 2.92 -1.16
C ALA A 47 -6.14 3.11 -2.64
N LEU A 48 -6.91 2.44 -3.51
CA LEU A 48 -6.89 2.72 -4.94
C LEU A 48 -7.51 4.08 -5.18
N ASP A 49 -6.92 4.86 -6.08
CA ASP A 49 -7.53 6.10 -6.52
C ASP A 49 -8.00 6.01 -7.98
N ALA A 50 -8.66 7.07 -8.45
CA ALA A 50 -9.20 7.09 -9.80
C ALA A 50 -8.12 6.95 -10.87
N GLN A 51 -6.92 7.44 -10.62
CA GLN A 51 -5.80 7.32 -11.57
C GLN A 51 -5.35 5.88 -11.72
N ASP A 52 -5.35 5.11 -10.64
CA ASP A 52 -4.98 3.70 -10.68
C ASP A 52 -5.96 2.91 -11.54
N LEU A 53 -7.26 3.17 -11.35
CA LEU A 53 -8.31 2.52 -12.13
C LEU A 53 -8.27 2.92 -13.60
N ALA A 54 -8.01 4.19 -13.89
CA ALA A 54 -7.88 4.68 -15.27
C ALA A 54 -6.69 4.05 -15.98
N ALA A 55 -5.54 3.98 -15.31
CA ALA A 55 -4.34 3.35 -15.86
C ALA A 55 -4.54 1.85 -16.11
N ALA A 56 -5.38 1.20 -15.32
CA ALA A 56 -5.69 -0.21 -15.43
C ALA A 56 -6.90 -0.49 -16.34
N ARG A 57 -7.48 0.53 -16.94
CA ARG A 57 -8.68 0.41 -17.81
C ARG A 57 -9.83 -0.31 -17.11
N GLY A 58 -10.02 -0.02 -15.81
CA GLY A 58 -11.08 -0.60 -15.00
C GLY A 58 -10.79 -1.97 -14.41
N ASP A 59 -9.63 -2.57 -14.69
CA ASP A 59 -9.23 -3.84 -14.10
C ASP A 59 -8.77 -3.60 -12.65
N VAL A 60 -9.58 -4.05 -11.69
CA VAL A 60 -9.32 -3.82 -10.26
C VAL A 60 -8.04 -4.51 -9.79
N HIS A 61 -7.74 -5.70 -10.29
CA HIS A 61 -6.51 -6.41 -9.91
C HIS A 61 -5.27 -5.68 -10.39
N LEU A 62 -5.27 -5.23 -11.64
CA LEU A 62 -4.18 -4.44 -12.17
C LEU A 62 -4.07 -3.09 -11.45
N ALA A 63 -5.21 -2.43 -11.19
CA ALA A 63 -5.26 -1.19 -10.43
C ALA A 63 -4.66 -1.36 -9.03
N SER A 64 -4.92 -2.49 -8.37
CA SER A 64 -4.36 -2.79 -7.06
C SER A 64 -2.83 -2.89 -7.10
N ARG A 65 -2.28 -3.49 -8.15
CA ARG A 65 -0.82 -3.57 -8.33
C ARG A 65 -0.22 -2.19 -8.61
N ILE A 66 -0.87 -1.39 -9.42
CA ILE A 66 -0.46 -0.01 -9.71
C ILE A 66 -0.49 0.83 -8.44
N ALA A 67 -1.56 0.73 -7.65
CA ALA A 67 -1.70 1.44 -6.38
C ALA A 67 -0.61 1.03 -5.39
N ALA A 68 -0.33 -0.27 -5.28
CA ALA A 68 0.71 -0.77 -4.38
C ALA A 68 2.09 -0.20 -4.74
N ALA A 69 2.44 -0.18 -6.03
CA ALA A 69 3.71 0.37 -6.49
C ALA A 69 3.77 1.88 -6.25
N ARG A 70 2.69 2.59 -6.53
CA ARG A 70 2.61 4.05 -6.31
C ARG A 70 2.76 4.40 -4.84
N GLU A 71 1.99 3.74 -3.97
CA GLU A 71 2.03 3.99 -2.53
C GLU A 71 3.41 3.65 -1.94
N ALA A 72 4.01 2.55 -2.36
CA ALA A 72 5.35 2.19 -1.91
C ALA A 72 6.37 3.26 -2.28
N ARG A 73 6.29 3.79 -3.50
CA ARG A 73 7.19 4.85 -3.95
C ARG A 73 6.96 6.16 -3.19
N GLU A 74 5.69 6.54 -3.00
CA GLU A 74 5.33 7.76 -2.26
C GLU A 74 5.77 7.69 -0.79
N GLU A 75 5.59 6.54 -0.16
CA GLU A 75 5.85 6.37 1.26
C GLU A 75 7.32 6.09 1.59
N SER A 76 8.05 5.45 0.69
CA SER A 76 9.43 5.00 0.96
C SER A 76 10.48 5.55 0.00
N GLY A 77 10.08 6.08 -1.16
CA GLY A 77 10.99 6.47 -2.22
C GLY A 77 11.50 5.31 -3.08
N LEU A 78 11.13 4.08 -2.75
CA LEU A 78 11.54 2.90 -3.51
C LEU A 78 10.59 2.67 -4.70
N SER A 79 11.14 2.18 -5.80
CA SER A 79 10.36 1.84 -6.99
C SER A 79 10.37 0.31 -7.16
N PRO A 80 9.40 -0.38 -6.54
CA PRO A 80 9.38 -1.84 -6.59
C PRO A 80 9.01 -2.35 -7.97
N GLN A 81 9.53 -3.52 -8.28
CA GLN A 81 9.08 -4.30 -9.43
C GLN A 81 7.96 -5.23 -8.95
N LEU A 82 6.82 -5.08 -9.54
CA LEU A 82 5.64 -5.87 -9.20
C LEU A 82 5.19 -6.75 -10.37
#